data_9ece3d76a394852fe3fe504176be95e2
#
_entry.id   9ece3d76a394852fe3fe504176be95e2
#
_cell.length_a   1.000
_cell.length_b   1.000
_cell.length_c   1.000
_cell.angle_alpha   90.00
_cell.angle_beta   90.00
_cell.angle_gamma   90.00
#
_symmetry.space_group_name_H-M   'P 1'
#
loop_
_entity.id
_entity.type
_entity.pdbx_description
1 polymer ?
#
loop_
_entity_poly.entity_id
_entity_poly.type
_entity_poly.pdbx_seq_one_letter_code
_entity_poly.pdbx_strand_id
1 'polypeptide(L)'
;GDVAGVIVATPNYYGILEDYTGFADKVHAAKALLIMTAPASVLGVIRTPREWGADIAAGEAQSLGMPLNFGGPYLGYMCCSKALIRKLPGRIVGATTDADGRRVFVLTLQAREQHIRRDKATSNICSNQGLMALYAAVYLSLMGAKGLREVNEISAAGAHYLAKKLVETGAFELKYPDKPFLNEFTVKFKGEVKLIDFMEVCTSCGCLPGVMLADDELLVCVTETRTREEIDRYIWRAETFSKATLPSFAENRNIND
;
A
#
# COMPACT_ATOMS: atom_id res chain seq x y z
N GLY A 1 -12.97 -3.48 29.06
CA GLY A 1 -13.31 -2.39 28.15
C GLY A 1 -14.01 -2.93 26.93
N ASP A 2 -14.85 -2.11 26.30
CA ASP A 2 -15.74 -2.54 25.21
C ASP A 2 -15.05 -2.37 23.83
N VAL A 3 -13.86 -2.93 23.68
CA VAL A 3 -13.13 -2.90 22.39
C VAL A 3 -13.54 -4.13 21.58
N ALA A 4 -14.21 -3.91 20.44
CA ALA A 4 -14.64 -4.98 19.55
C ALA A 4 -13.50 -5.51 18.65
N GLY A 5 -12.53 -4.66 18.30
CA GLY A 5 -11.41 -5.02 17.45
C GLY A 5 -10.32 -3.95 17.44
N VAL A 6 -9.14 -4.35 16.98
CA VAL A 6 -7.97 -3.49 16.78
C VAL A 6 -7.59 -3.61 15.32
N ILE A 7 -7.38 -2.45 14.66
CA ILE A 7 -6.97 -2.38 13.26
C ILE A 7 -5.52 -1.91 13.21
N VAL A 8 -4.67 -2.65 12.51
CA VAL A 8 -3.27 -2.30 12.27
C VAL A 8 -2.93 -2.42 10.79
N ALA A 9 -2.01 -1.60 10.31
CA ALA A 9 -1.54 -1.62 8.93
C ALA A 9 -0.13 -2.22 8.84
N THR A 10 0.14 -2.95 7.76
CA THR A 10 1.47 -3.46 7.42
C THR A 10 1.75 -3.36 5.91
N PRO A 11 2.72 -2.55 5.43
CA PRO A 11 3.47 -1.56 6.21
C PRO A 11 2.54 -0.53 6.90
N ASN A 12 3.04 0.16 7.93
CA ASN A 12 2.29 1.24 8.54
C ASN A 12 2.35 2.53 7.68
N TYR A 13 1.67 3.61 8.11
CA TYR A 13 1.59 4.89 7.38
C TYR A 13 2.95 5.53 7.08
N TYR A 14 3.99 5.21 7.85
CA TYR A 14 5.35 5.74 7.68
C TYR A 14 6.26 4.81 6.85
N GLY A 15 5.70 3.75 6.25
CA GLY A 15 6.43 2.73 5.49
C GLY A 15 7.10 1.65 6.35
N ILE A 16 6.91 1.66 7.67
CA ILE A 16 7.59 0.75 8.59
C ILE A 16 6.90 -0.62 8.61
N LEU A 17 7.71 -1.68 8.56
CA LEU A 17 7.29 -3.05 8.83
C LEU A 17 7.40 -3.31 10.33
N GLU A 18 6.27 -3.26 11.04
CA GLU A 18 6.24 -3.50 12.48
C GLU A 18 6.28 -5.00 12.81
N ASP A 19 6.86 -5.33 13.96
CA ASP A 19 6.83 -6.68 14.50
C ASP A 19 5.58 -6.87 15.39
N TYR A 20 4.64 -7.68 14.91
CA TYR A 20 3.40 -8.02 15.63
C TYR A 20 3.49 -9.33 16.39
N THR A 21 4.68 -9.84 16.71
CA THR A 21 4.85 -11.08 17.48
C THR A 21 4.13 -10.99 18.84
N GLY A 22 3.24 -11.93 19.10
CA GLY A 22 2.42 -12.00 20.34
C GLY A 22 1.34 -10.92 20.44
N PHE A 23 1.16 -10.07 19.42
CA PHE A 23 0.13 -9.03 19.45
C PHE A 23 -1.28 -9.61 19.35
N ALA A 24 -1.50 -10.60 18.50
CA ALA A 24 -2.78 -11.29 18.36
C ALA A 24 -3.25 -11.89 19.70
N ASP A 25 -2.34 -12.53 20.44
CA ASP A 25 -2.68 -13.15 21.74
C ASP A 25 -3.18 -12.10 22.75
N LYS A 26 -2.58 -10.91 22.77
CA LYS A 26 -3.01 -9.80 23.63
C LYS A 26 -4.39 -9.28 23.23
N VAL A 27 -4.65 -9.14 21.93
CA VAL A 27 -5.95 -8.70 21.39
C VAL A 27 -7.04 -9.73 21.71
N HIS A 28 -6.76 -11.00 21.49
CA HIS A 28 -7.72 -12.10 21.76
C HIS A 28 -7.98 -12.29 23.25
N ALA A 29 -6.99 -12.08 24.12
CA ALA A 29 -7.18 -12.09 25.57
C ALA A 29 -8.18 -11.02 26.04
N ALA A 30 -8.24 -9.89 25.33
CA ALA A 30 -9.25 -8.85 25.54
C ALA A 30 -10.60 -9.15 24.87
N LYS A 31 -10.79 -10.34 24.28
CA LYS A 31 -11.97 -10.75 23.49
C LYS A 31 -12.27 -9.86 22.30
N ALA A 32 -11.27 -9.17 21.78
CA ALA A 32 -11.33 -8.33 20.58
C ALA A 32 -10.82 -9.09 19.34
N LEU A 33 -11.16 -8.59 18.15
CA LEU A 33 -10.66 -9.12 16.88
C LEU A 33 -9.42 -8.36 16.44
N LEU A 34 -8.43 -9.06 15.89
CA LEU A 34 -7.31 -8.44 15.18
C LEU A 34 -7.63 -8.31 13.69
N ILE A 35 -7.61 -7.08 13.19
CA ILE A 35 -7.84 -6.74 11.79
C ILE A 35 -6.55 -6.16 11.25
N MET A 36 -6.02 -6.74 10.17
CA MET A 36 -4.81 -6.22 9.54
C MET A 36 -5.12 -5.71 8.13
N THR A 37 -4.57 -4.53 7.81
CA THR A 37 -4.65 -3.97 6.47
C THR A 37 -3.30 -4.00 5.80
N ALA A 38 -3.27 -4.36 4.50
CA ALA A 38 -2.05 -4.39 3.70
C ALA A 38 -2.39 -4.16 2.21
N PRO A 39 -1.48 -3.56 1.42
CA PRO A 39 -1.54 -3.65 -0.03
C PRO A 39 -1.40 -5.10 -0.47
N ALA A 40 -2.20 -5.53 -1.47
CA ALA A 40 -2.24 -6.94 -1.84
C ALA A 40 -0.90 -7.49 -2.38
N SER A 41 -0.15 -6.68 -3.13
CA SER A 41 1.12 -7.11 -3.75
C SER A 41 2.20 -7.43 -2.71
N VAL A 42 2.32 -6.64 -1.65
CA VAL A 42 3.40 -6.81 -0.67
C VAL A 42 3.30 -8.13 0.11
N LEU A 43 2.11 -8.75 0.15
CA LEU A 43 1.90 -10.05 0.78
C LEU A 43 2.67 -11.19 0.10
N GLY A 44 3.28 -10.94 -1.07
CA GLY A 44 4.20 -11.87 -1.72
C GLY A 44 5.57 -11.98 -1.05
N VAL A 45 5.96 -11.00 -0.21
CA VAL A 45 7.31 -10.90 0.38
C VAL A 45 7.33 -10.60 1.87
N ILE A 46 6.23 -10.11 2.46
CA ILE A 46 6.14 -9.89 3.90
C ILE A 46 5.30 -10.98 4.56
N ARG A 47 5.43 -11.08 5.89
CA ARG A 47 4.61 -12.00 6.69
C ARG A 47 3.14 -11.63 6.59
N THR A 48 2.30 -12.60 6.26
CA THR A 48 0.88 -12.40 5.98
C THR A 48 0.07 -12.11 7.26
N PRO A 49 -1.09 -11.43 7.14
CA PRO A 49 -2.00 -11.21 8.27
C PRO A 49 -2.36 -12.51 9.02
N ARG A 50 -2.55 -13.62 8.30
CA ARG A 50 -2.83 -14.92 8.94
C ARG A 50 -1.66 -15.41 9.80
N GLU A 51 -0.44 -15.26 9.35
CA GLU A 51 0.76 -15.66 10.10
C GLU A 51 0.98 -14.80 11.35
N TRP A 52 0.45 -13.56 11.33
CA TRP A 52 0.38 -12.69 12.50
C TRP A 52 -0.80 -13.00 13.42
N GLY A 53 -1.70 -13.94 13.05
CA GLY A 53 -2.86 -14.31 13.84
C GLY A 53 -4.09 -13.42 13.64
N ALA A 54 -4.16 -12.64 12.55
CA ALA A 54 -5.31 -11.79 12.27
C ALA A 54 -6.58 -12.60 11.98
N ASP A 55 -7.72 -12.09 12.47
CA ASP A 55 -9.05 -12.63 12.23
C ASP A 55 -9.63 -12.15 10.90
N ILE A 56 -9.28 -10.92 10.51
CA ILE A 56 -9.70 -10.27 9.27
C ILE A 56 -8.49 -9.62 8.63
N ALA A 57 -8.37 -9.77 7.32
CA ALA A 57 -7.44 -9.02 6.49
C ALA A 57 -8.22 -8.26 5.42
N ALA A 58 -7.87 -7.00 5.21
CA ALA A 58 -8.45 -6.16 4.17
C ALA A 58 -7.37 -5.26 3.56
N GLY A 59 -7.62 -4.73 2.39
CA GLY A 59 -6.68 -3.79 1.78
C GLY A 59 -7.01 -3.45 0.34
N GLU A 60 -6.07 -2.75 -0.28
CA GLU A 60 -6.15 -2.29 -1.65
C GLU A 60 -5.35 -3.23 -2.56
N ALA A 61 -5.92 -3.57 -3.71
CA ALA A 61 -5.32 -4.45 -4.69
C ALA A 61 -4.97 -3.75 -6.02
N GLN A 62 -4.98 -2.41 -6.05
CA GLN A 62 -4.58 -1.63 -7.22
C GLN A 62 -3.16 -2.01 -7.69
N SER A 63 -2.25 -2.27 -6.75
CA SER A 63 -0.88 -2.69 -7.02
C SER A 63 -0.74 -4.05 -7.75
N LEU A 64 -1.83 -4.78 -7.95
CA LEU A 64 -1.86 -5.98 -8.81
C LEU A 64 -2.04 -5.61 -10.29
N GLY A 65 -1.17 -4.74 -10.79
CA GLY A 65 -1.03 -4.38 -12.20
C GLY A 65 -1.99 -3.32 -12.73
N MET A 66 -2.85 -2.73 -11.89
CA MET A 66 -3.78 -1.69 -12.34
C MET A 66 -3.07 -0.34 -12.46
N PRO A 67 -3.35 0.46 -13.51
CA PRO A 67 -2.84 1.82 -13.62
C PRO A 67 -3.48 2.74 -12.57
N LEU A 68 -2.85 3.89 -12.32
CA LEU A 68 -3.45 4.93 -11.50
C LEU A 68 -4.63 5.58 -12.25
N ASN A 69 -5.80 5.54 -11.64
CA ASN A 69 -7.04 6.01 -12.25
C ASN A 69 -7.57 7.33 -11.66
N PHE A 70 -6.83 7.97 -10.75
CA PHE A 70 -7.15 9.29 -10.18
C PHE A 70 -8.61 9.44 -9.73
N GLY A 71 -9.10 8.49 -8.94
CA GLY A 71 -10.50 8.43 -8.47
C GLY A 71 -11.40 7.52 -9.30
N GLY A 72 -10.86 6.86 -10.33
CA GLY A 72 -11.56 5.80 -11.07
C GLY A 72 -11.62 4.49 -10.27
N PRO A 73 -12.08 3.39 -10.90
CA PRO A 73 -12.28 2.14 -10.19
C PRO A 73 -10.96 1.49 -9.79
N TYR A 74 -10.85 1.13 -8.52
CA TYR A 74 -9.80 0.31 -7.94
C TYR A 74 -10.39 -1.00 -7.41
N LEU A 75 -9.61 -1.80 -6.70
CA LEU A 75 -10.03 -3.09 -6.20
C LEU A 75 -9.67 -3.27 -4.73
N GLY A 76 -10.68 -3.27 -3.86
CA GLY A 76 -10.51 -3.70 -2.48
C GLY A 76 -10.54 -5.22 -2.36
N TYR A 77 -9.87 -5.77 -1.37
CA TYR A 77 -9.99 -7.17 -1.00
C TYR A 77 -10.30 -7.31 0.49
N MET A 78 -10.97 -8.39 0.85
CA MET A 78 -11.20 -8.76 2.23
C MET A 78 -11.19 -10.28 2.40
N CYS A 79 -10.54 -10.73 3.47
CA CYS A 79 -10.53 -12.13 3.91
C CYS A 79 -10.88 -12.17 5.39
N CYS A 80 -11.42 -13.29 5.85
CA CYS A 80 -11.65 -13.50 7.27
C CYS A 80 -11.42 -14.96 7.66
N SER A 81 -11.29 -15.21 8.98
CA SER A 81 -11.27 -16.54 9.55
C SER A 81 -12.58 -17.28 9.28
N LYS A 82 -12.54 -18.62 9.26
CA LYS A 82 -13.72 -19.48 9.03
C LYS A 82 -14.87 -19.16 10.00
N ALA A 83 -14.56 -18.77 11.23
CA ALA A 83 -15.56 -18.43 12.24
C ALA A 83 -16.40 -17.20 11.85
N LEU A 84 -15.84 -16.28 11.07
CA LEU A 84 -16.48 -15.04 10.66
C LEU A 84 -17.14 -15.08 9.28
N ILE A 85 -16.99 -16.18 8.53
CA ILE A 85 -17.46 -16.27 7.14
C ILE A 85 -18.95 -15.92 6.95
N ARG A 86 -19.78 -16.27 7.94
CA ARG A 86 -21.22 -15.94 7.91
C ARG A 86 -21.52 -14.47 8.17
N LYS A 87 -20.54 -13.71 8.68
CA LYS A 87 -20.64 -12.26 8.93
C LYS A 87 -19.98 -11.42 7.82
N LEU A 88 -19.22 -12.06 6.94
CA LEU A 88 -18.57 -11.37 5.81
C LEU A 88 -19.63 -10.74 4.90
N PRO A 89 -19.55 -9.46 4.56
CA PRO A 89 -20.46 -8.82 3.60
C PRO A 89 -20.24 -9.35 2.17
N GLY A 90 -21.23 -9.12 1.29
CA GLY A 90 -21.16 -9.52 -0.09
C GLY A 90 -21.50 -10.99 -0.36
N ARG A 91 -21.40 -11.37 -1.62
CA ARG A 91 -21.69 -12.73 -2.10
C ARG A 91 -20.45 -13.60 -2.06
N ILE A 92 -20.59 -14.87 -1.70
CA ILE A 92 -19.50 -15.85 -1.73
C ILE A 92 -19.85 -16.93 -2.72
N VAL A 93 -18.94 -17.20 -3.64
CA VAL A 93 -19.04 -18.27 -4.61
C VAL A 93 -18.38 -19.53 -4.05
N GLY A 94 -19.12 -20.62 -3.98
CA GLY A 94 -18.63 -21.95 -3.60
C GLY A 94 -18.31 -22.80 -4.81
N ALA A 95 -17.34 -23.70 -4.72
CA ALA A 95 -17.08 -24.72 -5.70
C ALA A 95 -17.77 -26.03 -5.28
N THR A 96 -18.42 -26.69 -6.22
CA THR A 96 -19.09 -28.00 -6.04
C THR A 96 -18.96 -28.82 -7.32
N THR A 97 -19.61 -29.97 -7.38
CA THR A 97 -19.71 -30.78 -8.59
C THR A 97 -21.17 -30.86 -9.04
N ASP A 98 -21.42 -30.92 -10.36
CA ASP A 98 -22.73 -31.17 -10.93
C ASP A 98 -23.08 -32.67 -10.90
N ALA A 99 -24.23 -33.03 -11.48
CA ALA A 99 -24.70 -34.41 -11.57
C ALA A 99 -23.77 -35.32 -12.40
N ASP A 100 -22.99 -34.74 -13.32
CA ASP A 100 -22.02 -35.44 -14.16
C ASP A 100 -20.61 -35.48 -13.53
N GLY A 101 -20.44 -34.98 -12.28
CA GLY A 101 -19.16 -34.97 -11.61
C GLY A 101 -18.22 -33.84 -12.05
N ARG A 102 -18.68 -32.87 -12.87
CA ARG A 102 -17.88 -31.74 -13.34
C ARG A 102 -17.83 -30.64 -12.28
N ARG A 103 -16.67 -29.98 -12.10
CA ARG A 103 -16.54 -28.84 -11.22
C ARG A 103 -17.37 -27.67 -11.71
N VAL A 104 -18.24 -27.15 -10.84
CA VAL A 104 -19.08 -25.97 -11.09
C VAL A 104 -18.99 -25.00 -9.93
N PHE A 105 -19.43 -23.76 -10.17
CA PHE A 105 -19.45 -22.70 -9.15
C PHE A 105 -20.90 -22.27 -8.90
N VAL A 106 -21.22 -22.07 -7.62
CA VAL A 106 -22.56 -21.68 -7.18
C VAL A 106 -22.48 -20.51 -6.22
N LEU A 107 -23.47 -19.62 -6.27
CA LEU A 107 -23.61 -18.58 -5.27
C LEU A 107 -24.05 -19.19 -3.94
N THR A 108 -23.30 -18.81 -2.88
CA THR A 108 -23.59 -19.24 -1.52
C THR A 108 -23.75 -18.04 -0.58
N LEU A 109 -24.35 -18.27 0.59
CA LEU A 109 -24.50 -17.26 1.66
C LEU A 109 -25.22 -15.97 1.21
N GLN A 110 -26.14 -16.04 0.25
CA GLN A 110 -26.86 -14.91 -0.31
C GLN A 110 -27.90 -14.29 0.65
N ALA A 111 -28.40 -15.06 1.63
CA ALA A 111 -29.53 -14.67 2.49
C ALA A 111 -29.31 -13.41 3.33
N ARG A 112 -28.11 -12.85 3.35
CA ARG A 112 -27.73 -11.61 4.06
C ARG A 112 -27.64 -10.38 3.15
N GLU A 113 -27.90 -10.54 1.86
CA GLU A 113 -27.87 -9.48 0.85
C GLU A 113 -29.07 -8.52 1.00
N GLN A 114 -28.88 -7.28 0.56
CA GLN A 114 -29.87 -6.21 0.68
C GLN A 114 -31.20 -6.52 -0.05
N HIS A 115 -31.15 -7.16 -1.21
CA HIS A 115 -32.34 -7.54 -1.98
C HIS A 115 -33.20 -8.61 -1.27
N ILE A 116 -32.63 -9.32 -0.30
CA ILE A 116 -33.34 -10.31 0.52
C ILE A 116 -33.70 -9.74 1.89
N ARG A 117 -32.72 -9.16 2.60
CA ARG A 117 -32.87 -8.69 4.00
C ARG A 117 -33.28 -7.24 4.14
N ARG A 118 -33.25 -6.45 3.07
CA ARG A 118 -33.60 -5.02 3.03
C ARG A 118 -32.83 -4.23 4.09
N ASP A 119 -33.52 -3.59 5.03
CA ASP A 119 -32.97 -2.82 6.15
C ASP A 119 -32.11 -3.64 7.13
N LYS A 120 -32.33 -4.95 7.18
CA LYS A 120 -31.59 -5.89 8.05
C LYS A 120 -30.38 -6.51 7.37
N ALA A 121 -30.00 -6.03 6.19
CA ALA A 121 -28.79 -6.53 5.50
C ALA A 121 -27.52 -6.15 6.25
N THR A 122 -26.54 -7.03 6.22
CA THR A 122 -25.23 -6.80 6.83
C THR A 122 -24.44 -5.71 6.12
N SER A 123 -24.74 -5.47 4.83
CA SER A 123 -24.05 -4.52 3.96
C SER A 123 -25.00 -4.03 2.87
N ASN A 124 -24.79 -2.81 2.41
CA ASN A 124 -25.47 -2.20 1.27
C ASN A 124 -24.67 -2.37 -0.04
N ILE A 125 -23.77 -3.32 -0.13
CA ILE A 125 -23.02 -3.62 -1.36
C ILE A 125 -24.01 -4.08 -2.42
N CYS A 126 -24.16 -3.30 -3.48
CA CYS A 126 -25.04 -3.60 -4.61
C CYS A 126 -24.22 -4.19 -5.78
N SER A 127 -23.20 -3.46 -6.20
CA SER A 127 -22.26 -3.86 -7.26
C SER A 127 -20.87 -4.01 -6.70
N ASN A 128 -20.04 -4.79 -7.37
CA ASN A 128 -18.62 -4.95 -7.04
C ASN A 128 -17.77 -4.49 -8.22
N GLN A 129 -16.46 -4.43 -8.02
CA GLN A 129 -15.48 -4.14 -9.06
C GLN A 129 -15.10 -5.42 -9.83
N GLY A 130 -16.09 -6.10 -10.41
CA GLY A 130 -15.88 -7.40 -11.07
C GLY A 130 -14.88 -7.34 -12.21
N LEU A 131 -14.86 -6.26 -13.00
CA LEU A 131 -13.87 -6.07 -14.06
C LEU A 131 -12.44 -5.90 -13.48
N MET A 132 -12.29 -5.14 -12.40
CA MET A 132 -10.99 -4.98 -11.75
C MET A 132 -10.54 -6.30 -11.09
N ALA A 133 -11.47 -7.07 -10.53
CA ALA A 133 -11.17 -8.41 -10.02
C ALA A 133 -10.66 -9.36 -11.12
N LEU A 134 -11.25 -9.29 -12.31
CA LEU A 134 -10.78 -10.05 -13.48
C LEU A 134 -9.38 -9.57 -13.91
N TYR A 135 -9.14 -8.25 -13.91
CA TYR A 135 -7.83 -7.68 -14.22
C TYR A 135 -6.75 -8.23 -13.26
N ALA A 136 -7.00 -8.18 -11.95
CA ALA A 136 -6.09 -8.74 -10.95
C ALA A 136 -5.89 -10.26 -11.12
N ALA A 137 -6.94 -11.00 -11.46
CA ALA A 137 -6.83 -12.45 -11.71
C ALA A 137 -5.94 -12.77 -12.92
N VAL A 138 -6.05 -12.00 -13.99
CA VAL A 138 -5.17 -12.12 -15.17
C VAL A 138 -3.73 -11.77 -14.81
N TYR A 139 -3.52 -10.64 -14.12
CA TYR A 139 -2.19 -10.23 -13.66
C TYR A 139 -1.53 -11.32 -12.80
N LEU A 140 -2.22 -11.81 -11.78
CA LEU A 140 -1.70 -12.85 -10.89
C LEU A 140 -1.43 -14.18 -11.63
N SER A 141 -2.25 -14.50 -12.64
CA SER A 141 -2.05 -15.71 -13.47
C SER A 141 -0.81 -15.60 -14.34
N LEU A 142 -0.51 -14.42 -14.87
CA LEU A 142 0.67 -14.16 -15.70
C LEU A 142 1.94 -14.07 -14.86
N MET A 143 1.90 -13.35 -13.75
CA MET A 143 3.06 -13.15 -12.88
C MET A 143 3.40 -14.40 -12.07
N GLY A 144 2.39 -15.09 -11.56
CA GLY A 144 2.56 -16.18 -10.62
C GLY A 144 3.24 -15.75 -9.32
N ALA A 145 3.51 -16.70 -8.45
CA ALA A 145 4.14 -16.42 -7.16
C ALA A 145 5.57 -15.84 -7.32
N LYS A 146 6.31 -16.30 -8.35
CA LYS A 146 7.67 -15.83 -8.62
C LYS A 146 7.66 -14.37 -9.06
N GLY A 147 6.85 -14.01 -10.07
CA GLY A 147 6.78 -12.63 -10.56
C GLY A 147 6.28 -11.67 -9.49
N LEU A 148 5.28 -12.07 -8.67
CA LEU A 148 4.81 -11.22 -7.57
C LEU A 148 5.92 -10.96 -6.53
N ARG A 149 6.80 -11.92 -6.27
CA ARG A 149 7.97 -11.74 -5.42
C ARG A 149 8.97 -10.80 -6.07
N GLU A 150 9.33 -11.03 -7.32
CA GLU A 150 10.34 -10.26 -8.05
C GLU A 150 9.99 -8.77 -8.14
N VAL A 151 8.74 -8.40 -8.43
CA VAL A 151 8.34 -6.97 -8.49
C VAL A 151 8.51 -6.28 -7.13
N ASN A 152 8.23 -6.97 -6.03
CA ASN A 152 8.43 -6.42 -4.69
C ASN A 152 9.90 -6.36 -4.30
N GLU A 153 10.72 -7.34 -4.67
CA GLU A 153 12.17 -7.33 -4.44
C GLU A 153 12.86 -6.20 -5.22
N ILE A 154 12.44 -5.95 -6.49
CA ILE A 154 12.93 -4.83 -7.29
C ILE A 154 12.54 -3.50 -6.65
N SER A 155 11.28 -3.36 -6.22
CA SER A 155 10.79 -2.17 -5.52
C SER A 155 11.58 -1.89 -4.24
N ALA A 156 11.81 -2.91 -3.43
CA ALA A 156 12.59 -2.81 -2.20
C ALA A 156 14.05 -2.43 -2.49
N ALA A 157 14.68 -3.08 -3.45
CA ALA A 157 16.07 -2.78 -3.83
C ALA A 157 16.22 -1.32 -4.30
N GLY A 158 15.27 -0.82 -5.11
CA GLY A 158 15.23 0.58 -5.55
C GLY A 158 15.06 1.56 -4.39
N ALA A 159 14.13 1.24 -3.46
CA ALA A 159 13.86 2.07 -2.28
C ALA A 159 15.05 2.14 -1.33
N HIS A 160 15.67 1.00 -1.02
CA HIS A 160 16.87 0.95 -0.18
C HIS A 160 18.06 1.67 -0.82
N TYR A 161 18.21 1.54 -2.14
CA TYR A 161 19.22 2.28 -2.88
C TYR A 161 18.98 3.80 -2.78
N LEU A 162 17.74 4.26 -3.06
CA LEU A 162 17.39 5.68 -2.96
C LEU A 162 17.59 6.21 -1.54
N ALA A 163 17.09 5.50 -0.53
CA ALA A 163 17.22 5.89 0.88
C ALA A 163 18.69 6.10 1.30
N LYS A 164 19.54 5.13 0.95
CA LYS A 164 20.99 5.22 1.19
C LYS A 164 21.59 6.44 0.50
N LYS A 165 21.29 6.65 -0.78
CA LYS A 165 21.84 7.76 -1.57
C LYS A 165 21.35 9.12 -1.10
N LEU A 166 20.08 9.26 -0.70
CA LEU A 166 19.58 10.50 -0.13
C LEU A 166 20.32 10.89 1.16
N VAL A 167 20.60 9.93 2.03
CA VAL A 167 21.40 10.19 3.24
C VAL A 167 22.85 10.58 2.89
N GLU A 168 23.47 9.94 1.89
CA GLU A 168 24.82 10.26 1.41
C GLU A 168 24.93 11.70 0.86
N THR A 169 23.85 12.29 0.33
CA THR A 169 23.84 13.70 -0.12
C THR A 169 23.99 14.70 1.02
N GLY A 170 23.67 14.29 2.26
CA GLY A 170 23.56 15.18 3.42
C GLY A 170 22.29 16.03 3.47
N ALA A 171 21.48 16.01 2.40
CA ALA A 171 20.21 16.74 2.30
C ALA A 171 19.08 16.10 3.12
N PHE A 172 19.17 14.82 3.38
CA PHE A 172 18.15 14.05 4.08
C PHE A 172 18.77 13.12 5.12
N GLU A 173 17.97 12.77 6.11
CA GLU A 173 18.25 11.66 7.04
C GLU A 173 17.02 10.74 7.10
N LEU A 174 17.23 9.46 7.39
CA LEU A 174 16.10 8.55 7.67
C LEU A 174 15.47 8.96 9.00
N LYS A 175 14.16 9.14 9.01
CA LYS A 175 13.41 9.41 10.25
C LYS A 175 13.44 8.22 11.20
N TYR A 176 13.45 7.00 10.65
CA TYR A 176 13.44 5.75 11.41
C TYR A 176 14.58 4.84 10.96
N PRO A 177 15.86 5.16 11.29
CA PRO A 177 17.02 4.46 10.74
C PRO A 177 17.12 2.99 11.15
N ASP A 178 16.56 2.64 12.33
CA ASP A 178 16.60 1.28 12.88
C ASP A 178 15.36 0.45 12.58
N LYS A 179 14.44 0.99 11.78
CA LYS A 179 13.19 0.30 11.44
C LYS A 179 13.25 -0.29 10.03
N PRO A 180 12.82 -1.55 9.84
CA PRO A 180 12.73 -2.14 8.52
C PRO A 180 11.61 -1.50 7.70
N PHE A 181 11.84 -1.34 6.40
CA PHE A 181 10.86 -0.91 5.41
C PHE A 181 10.98 -1.73 4.13
N LEU A 182 9.93 -1.75 3.31
CA LEU A 182 9.95 -2.44 2.03
C LEU A 182 10.30 -1.47 0.89
N ASN A 183 9.33 -0.75 0.40
CA ASN A 183 9.44 0.16 -0.76
C ASN A 183 9.00 1.59 -0.44
N GLU A 184 8.56 1.84 0.79
CA GLU A 184 8.21 3.15 1.33
C GLU A 184 9.04 3.44 2.58
N PHE A 185 9.54 4.68 2.69
CA PHE A 185 10.34 5.12 3.83
C PHE A 185 10.17 6.61 4.07
N THR A 186 10.30 7.02 5.32
CA THR A 186 10.20 8.43 5.71
C THR A 186 11.58 9.02 5.92
N VAL A 187 11.82 10.19 5.30
CA VAL A 187 13.03 10.98 5.47
C VAL A 187 12.71 12.34 6.08
N LYS A 188 13.69 12.90 6.78
CA LYS A 188 13.71 14.29 7.20
C LYS A 188 14.63 15.10 6.31
N PHE A 189 14.14 16.24 5.86
CA PHE A 189 14.92 17.20 5.08
C PHE A 189 15.78 18.07 6.01
N LYS A 190 17.04 18.28 5.64
CA LYS A 190 18.06 19.02 6.43
C LYS A 190 18.60 20.25 5.70
N GLY A 191 18.02 20.60 4.56
CA GLY A 191 18.45 21.77 3.79
C GLY A 191 18.05 23.09 4.45
N GLU A 192 18.71 24.17 4.07
CA GLU A 192 18.42 25.54 4.52
C GLU A 192 17.13 26.11 3.91
N VAL A 193 16.71 25.55 2.78
CA VAL A 193 15.45 25.88 2.09
C VAL A 193 14.30 25.03 2.62
N LYS A 194 13.06 25.40 2.29
CA LYS A 194 11.90 24.61 2.74
C LYS A 194 11.72 23.34 1.91
N LEU A 195 11.25 22.27 2.54
CA LEU A 195 10.91 21.03 1.84
C LEU A 195 9.89 21.24 0.72
N ILE A 196 8.92 22.12 0.93
CA ILE A 196 7.90 22.43 -0.09
C ILE A 196 8.51 22.99 -1.37
N ASP A 197 9.56 23.83 -1.28
CA ASP A 197 10.23 24.37 -2.47
C ASP A 197 10.96 23.26 -3.26
N PHE A 198 11.56 22.29 -2.56
CA PHE A 198 12.11 21.08 -3.20
C PHE A 198 11.03 20.29 -3.93
N MET A 199 9.87 20.12 -3.31
CA MET A 199 8.75 19.39 -3.92
C MET A 199 8.21 20.10 -5.15
N GLU A 200 8.11 21.43 -5.14
CA GLU A 200 7.69 22.24 -6.29
C GLU A 200 8.67 22.10 -7.47
N VAL A 201 9.97 22.14 -7.19
CA VAL A 201 11.02 21.94 -8.22
C VAL A 201 10.91 20.54 -8.82
N CYS A 202 10.76 19.50 -8.01
CA CYS A 202 10.58 18.15 -8.52
C CYS A 202 9.33 18.02 -9.39
N THR A 203 8.21 18.58 -8.93
CA THR A 203 6.92 18.51 -9.64
C THR A 203 6.98 19.26 -10.98
N SER A 204 7.62 20.43 -11.01
CA SER A 204 7.83 21.18 -12.27
C SER A 204 8.65 20.42 -13.33
N CYS A 205 9.47 19.47 -12.87
CA CYS A 205 10.24 18.56 -13.71
C CYS A 205 9.54 17.21 -13.97
N GLY A 206 8.23 17.12 -13.70
CA GLY A 206 7.45 15.90 -13.93
C GLY A 206 7.74 14.75 -12.96
N CYS A 207 8.25 15.05 -11.75
CA CYS A 207 8.52 14.07 -10.73
C CYS A 207 7.70 14.37 -9.46
N LEU A 208 6.83 13.46 -9.06
CA LEU A 208 6.16 13.50 -7.75
C LEU A 208 7.14 12.98 -6.70
N PRO A 209 7.69 13.83 -5.83
CA PRO A 209 8.83 13.45 -4.98
C PRO A 209 8.43 12.59 -3.77
N GLY A 210 7.17 12.59 -3.40
CA GLY A 210 6.65 11.88 -2.24
C GLY A 210 5.46 12.61 -1.63
N VAL A 211 5.08 12.18 -0.43
CA VAL A 211 3.99 12.78 0.36
C VAL A 211 4.59 13.52 1.56
N MET A 212 4.32 14.82 1.66
CA MET A 212 4.74 15.62 2.81
C MET A 212 3.93 15.21 4.05
N LEU A 213 4.63 14.78 5.10
CA LEU A 213 4.03 14.38 6.38
C LEU A 213 4.08 15.50 7.41
N ALA A 214 5.12 16.33 7.33
CA ALA A 214 5.35 17.53 8.13
C ALA A 214 6.22 18.51 7.32
N ASP A 215 6.48 19.70 7.85
CA ASP A 215 7.24 20.76 7.15
C ASP A 215 8.65 20.31 6.72
N ASP A 216 9.23 19.32 7.40
CA ASP A 216 10.54 18.75 7.13
C ASP A 216 10.50 17.23 6.83
N GLU A 217 9.33 16.63 6.76
CA GLU A 217 9.18 15.16 6.63
C GLU A 217 8.53 14.77 5.32
N LEU A 218 9.15 13.83 4.61
CA LEU A 218 8.69 13.30 3.33
C LEU A 218 8.61 11.78 3.37
N LEU A 219 7.45 11.23 3.04
CA LEU A 219 7.28 9.80 2.74
C LEU A 219 7.58 9.57 1.26
N VAL A 220 8.58 8.77 0.98
CA VAL A 220 9.05 8.43 -0.36
C VAL A 220 8.69 6.99 -0.69
N CYS A 221 8.23 6.75 -1.92
CA CYS A 221 7.90 5.42 -2.43
C CYS A 221 8.67 5.14 -3.72
N VAL A 222 9.20 3.93 -3.84
CA VAL A 222 9.79 3.40 -5.07
C VAL A 222 9.08 2.11 -5.45
N THR A 223 8.68 2.00 -6.71
CA THR A 223 8.09 0.78 -7.24
C THR A 223 8.97 0.19 -8.36
N GLU A 224 8.66 -1.03 -8.78
CA GLU A 224 9.34 -1.74 -9.87
C GLU A 224 9.30 -0.98 -11.21
N THR A 225 8.39 -0.02 -11.34
CA THR A 225 8.26 0.80 -12.55
C THR A 225 9.30 1.91 -12.63
N ARG A 226 10.08 2.15 -11.59
CA ARG A 226 11.12 3.19 -11.58
C ARG A 226 12.44 2.63 -12.07
N THR A 227 12.99 3.27 -13.09
CA THR A 227 14.31 2.90 -13.61
C THR A 227 15.42 3.46 -12.71
N ARG A 228 16.61 2.90 -12.82
CA ARG A 228 17.79 3.39 -12.11
C ARG A 228 18.10 4.85 -12.44
N GLU A 229 17.98 5.23 -13.70
CA GLU A 229 18.21 6.58 -14.18
C GLU A 229 17.21 7.59 -13.61
N GLU A 230 15.94 7.18 -13.40
CA GLU A 230 14.94 8.02 -12.75
C GLU A 230 15.27 8.24 -11.28
N ILE A 231 15.70 7.18 -10.59
CA ILE A 231 16.12 7.26 -9.18
C ILE A 231 17.37 8.16 -9.07
N ASP A 232 18.37 7.98 -9.93
CA ASP A 232 19.60 8.76 -9.91
C ASP A 232 19.33 10.24 -10.22
N ARG A 233 18.37 10.57 -11.11
CA ARG A 233 17.92 11.96 -11.34
C ARG A 233 17.25 12.56 -10.10
N TYR A 234 16.50 11.78 -9.36
CA TYR A 234 15.90 12.25 -8.11
C TYR A 234 17.00 12.58 -7.07
N ILE A 235 17.99 11.71 -6.92
CA ILE A 235 19.14 11.91 -6.03
C ILE A 235 19.91 13.18 -6.41
N TRP A 236 20.19 13.35 -7.71
CA TRP A 236 20.88 14.54 -8.21
C TRP A 236 20.11 15.83 -7.89
N ARG A 237 18.78 15.83 -8.04
CA ARG A 237 17.97 16.99 -7.66
C ARG A 237 18.06 17.27 -6.16
N ALA A 238 17.97 16.25 -5.33
CA ALA A 238 18.09 16.37 -3.88
C ALA A 238 19.44 16.99 -3.48
N GLU A 239 20.53 16.51 -4.08
CA GLU A 239 21.87 17.01 -3.85
C GLU A 239 22.05 18.47 -4.32
N THR A 240 21.57 18.77 -5.52
CA THR A 240 21.69 20.12 -6.10
C THR A 240 20.89 21.13 -5.30
N PHE A 241 19.66 20.76 -4.92
CA PHE A 241 18.77 21.64 -4.16
C PHE A 241 19.28 21.93 -2.76
N SER A 242 19.85 20.95 -2.09
CA SER A 242 20.41 21.15 -0.74
C SER A 242 21.62 22.10 -0.69
N LYS A 243 22.33 22.24 -1.82
CA LYS A 243 23.48 23.13 -1.97
C LYS A 243 23.12 24.53 -2.51
N ALA A 244 21.86 24.71 -2.94
CA ALA A 244 21.41 25.98 -3.50
C ALA A 244 21.14 26.99 -2.37
N THR A 245 21.82 28.12 -2.42
CA THR A 245 21.51 29.28 -1.59
C THR A 245 20.32 30.06 -2.19
N LEU A 246 19.40 30.50 -1.34
CA LEU A 246 18.13 31.18 -1.68
C LEU A 246 18.14 32.27 -2.78
N PRO A 247 19.24 33.02 -3.05
CA PRO A 247 19.20 34.06 -4.08
C PRO A 247 19.02 33.56 -5.52
N SER A 248 19.40 32.33 -5.83
CA SER A 248 19.40 31.84 -7.22
C SER A 248 18.03 31.39 -7.73
N PHE A 249 17.06 31.13 -6.86
CA PHE A 249 15.70 30.71 -7.23
C PHE A 249 14.68 31.85 -7.31
N ALA A 250 14.89 32.94 -6.55
CA ALA A 250 14.01 34.11 -6.60
C ALA A 250 14.17 34.94 -7.89
N GLU A 251 15.36 34.93 -8.46
CA GLU A 251 15.66 35.71 -9.69
C GLU A 251 15.09 35.10 -10.98
N ASN A 252 14.81 33.79 -10.99
CA ASN A 252 14.26 33.11 -12.16
C ASN A 252 12.72 33.09 -12.25
N ARG A 253 12.00 33.72 -11.31
CA ARG A 253 10.53 33.86 -11.41
C ARG A 253 10.07 34.99 -12.34
N ASN A 254 10.97 35.77 -12.91
CA ASN A 254 10.66 36.85 -13.83
C ASN A 254 10.88 36.53 -15.32
N ILE A 255 10.82 35.26 -15.73
CA ILE A 255 10.81 34.89 -17.13
C ILE A 255 9.43 34.33 -17.48
N ASN A 256 8.42 35.20 -17.51
CA ASN A 256 7.22 35.11 -18.33
C ASN A 256 6.59 36.52 -18.39
N ASP A 257 7.09 37.34 -19.26
CA ASP A 257 6.36 38.37 -20.00
C ASP A 257 6.39 38.00 -21.47
#